data_1719ae3af2f63fb8032f1d03c45108e7
#
_entry.id   1719ae3af2f63fb8032f1d03c45108e7
#
_cell.length_a   1.000
_cell.length_b   1.000
_cell.length_c   1.000
_cell.angle_alpha   90.00
_cell.angle_beta   90.00
_cell.angle_gamma   90.00
#
_symmetry.space_group_name_H-M   'P 1'
#
loop_
_entity.id
_entity.type
_entity.pdbx_description
1 polymer ?
#
loop_
_entity_poly.entity_id
_entity_poly.type
_entity_poly.pdbx_seq_one_letter_code
_entity_poly.pdbx_strand_id
1 'polypeptide(L)'
;MSFIAQLEPDALLDAFTAHPPLGFAVDESPQGMPCFLAPFNLLTTADDTLRRRITRFPLYRWWGRLLQWRTRFAGTTVSEYAPLPRAVSPAELAQGLKDAYGRECKLLIVKDIAQDSPLLSDAENTHARAFADACEAEGYVLLEGQALAWVPIDFASDDEYLARLSSGRRKNIRRKLRSRADLEIEAVSTGDARFNDAATLAQFQVLFDNVYAQSEVHFDQLSAGFFRALLQNADSGGVVFVYRHAGQMIGWNLCYEHRGKLIDKYVGFAYPQAREHNLYFVSWMHNLDYARQRALTHYVAGWTDPEVKSFLGARMTFTRHAVYARNPLLRALLRRLGGHFESDRSWQASQLEDSAADKP
;
A
#
# COMPACT_ATOMS: atom_id res chain seq x y z
N MET A 1 1.39 -21.29 -3.44
CA MET A 1 1.03 -19.92 -3.87
C MET A 1 0.11 -19.99 -5.06
N SER A 2 -1.07 -19.47 -4.89
CA SER A 2 -2.12 -19.49 -5.91
C SER A 2 -2.03 -18.30 -6.87
N PHE A 3 -1.25 -17.25 -6.52
CA PHE A 3 -1.24 -15.99 -7.25
C PHE A 3 0.14 -15.63 -7.85
N ILE A 4 0.09 -14.86 -8.93
CA ILE A 4 1.25 -14.23 -9.58
C ILE A 4 1.34 -12.78 -9.06
N ALA A 5 2.55 -12.23 -9.00
CA ALA A 5 2.85 -10.86 -8.57
C ALA A 5 2.57 -10.56 -7.09
N GLN A 6 2.30 -11.56 -6.27
CA GLN A 6 2.08 -11.38 -4.85
C GLN A 6 3.41 -11.22 -4.10
N LEU A 7 3.57 -10.11 -3.39
CA LEU A 7 4.76 -9.83 -2.57
C LEU A 7 4.60 -10.32 -1.13
N GLU A 8 3.38 -10.39 -0.63
CA GLU A 8 3.03 -10.73 0.74
C GLU A 8 2.78 -12.23 0.92
N PRO A 9 2.88 -12.76 2.15
CA PRO A 9 2.43 -14.12 2.45
C PRO A 9 0.91 -14.27 2.29
N ASP A 10 0.45 -15.49 1.97
CA ASP A 10 -0.96 -15.81 1.77
C ASP A 10 -1.82 -15.44 3.00
N ALA A 11 -1.24 -15.47 4.20
CA ALA A 11 -1.89 -15.11 5.45
C ALA A 11 -2.58 -13.73 5.46
N LEU A 12 -2.07 -12.75 4.68
CA LEU A 12 -2.73 -11.45 4.56
C LEU A 12 -4.02 -11.54 3.76
N LEU A 13 -4.03 -12.32 2.68
CA LEU A 13 -5.22 -12.55 1.86
C LEU A 13 -6.28 -13.35 2.62
N ASP A 14 -5.84 -14.36 3.36
CA ASP A 14 -6.70 -15.17 4.22
C ASP A 14 -7.34 -14.31 5.31
N ALA A 15 -6.56 -13.45 5.96
CA ALA A 15 -7.06 -12.52 6.98
C ALA A 15 -8.02 -11.47 6.38
N PHE A 16 -7.75 -10.96 5.17
CA PHE A 16 -8.64 -10.03 4.47
C PHE A 16 -10.00 -10.67 4.14
N THR A 17 -9.99 -11.93 3.74
CA THR A 17 -11.20 -12.67 3.41
C THR A 17 -12.00 -13.03 4.67
N ALA A 18 -11.32 -13.49 5.73
CA ALA A 18 -11.96 -13.90 6.98
C ALA A 18 -12.43 -12.70 7.84
N HIS A 19 -11.71 -11.60 7.78
CA HIS A 19 -11.94 -10.40 8.60
C HIS A 19 -11.86 -9.13 7.72
N PRO A 20 -12.83 -8.92 6.82
CA PRO A 20 -12.80 -7.81 5.88
C PRO A 20 -12.78 -6.44 6.59
N PRO A 21 -12.25 -5.40 5.92
CA PRO A 21 -12.36 -4.03 6.40
C PRO A 21 -13.81 -3.62 6.66
N LEU A 22 -14.02 -2.67 7.55
CA LEU A 22 -15.36 -2.22 7.93
C LEU A 22 -16.14 -1.69 6.71
N GLY A 23 -17.33 -2.24 6.51
CA GLY A 23 -18.22 -1.86 5.41
C GLY A 23 -17.89 -2.51 4.05
N PHE A 24 -16.90 -3.41 3.99
CA PHE A 24 -16.62 -4.20 2.79
C PHE A 24 -17.39 -5.53 2.82
N ALA A 25 -17.85 -5.96 1.64
CA ALA A 25 -18.30 -7.32 1.41
C ALA A 25 -17.27 -8.01 0.50
N VAL A 26 -16.52 -8.95 1.07
CA VAL A 26 -15.45 -9.68 0.39
C VAL A 26 -15.97 -11.01 -0.14
N ASP A 27 -15.59 -11.35 -1.35
CA ASP A 27 -15.88 -12.62 -2.03
C ASP A 27 -14.72 -12.98 -2.96
N GLU A 28 -14.91 -14.00 -3.78
CA GLU A 28 -13.94 -14.47 -4.76
C GLU A 28 -14.61 -14.53 -6.13
N SER A 29 -13.89 -14.13 -7.18
CA SER A 29 -14.38 -14.27 -8.56
C SER A 29 -14.47 -15.73 -8.96
N PRO A 30 -15.26 -16.07 -10.00
CA PRO A 30 -15.30 -17.44 -10.56
C PRO A 30 -13.92 -17.98 -10.99
N GLN A 31 -12.97 -17.10 -11.23
CA GLN A 31 -11.58 -17.43 -11.60
C GLN A 31 -10.61 -17.49 -10.41
N GLY A 32 -11.10 -17.36 -9.18
CA GLY A 32 -10.27 -17.45 -7.98
C GLY A 32 -9.52 -16.17 -7.61
N MET A 33 -9.90 -15.01 -8.13
CA MET A 33 -9.32 -13.73 -7.73
C MET A 33 -10.12 -13.12 -6.55
N PRO A 34 -9.48 -12.72 -5.45
CA PRO A 34 -10.16 -12.00 -4.38
C PRO A 34 -10.84 -10.74 -4.89
N CYS A 35 -12.08 -10.52 -4.44
CA CYS A 35 -12.89 -9.38 -4.84
C CYS A 35 -13.58 -8.78 -3.62
N PHE A 36 -13.97 -7.52 -3.71
CA PHE A 36 -14.78 -6.89 -2.68
C PHE A 36 -15.71 -5.83 -3.23
N LEU A 37 -16.78 -5.58 -2.50
CA LEU A 37 -17.75 -4.53 -2.79
C LEU A 37 -17.68 -3.50 -1.68
N ALA A 38 -17.41 -2.24 -2.04
CA ALA A 38 -17.27 -1.14 -1.09
C ALA A 38 -17.89 0.16 -1.61
N PRO A 39 -18.29 1.09 -0.71
CA PRO A 39 -18.60 2.45 -1.09
C PRO A 39 -17.34 3.16 -1.55
N PHE A 40 -17.37 3.76 -2.72
CA PHE A 40 -16.22 4.46 -3.31
C PHE A 40 -16.62 5.87 -3.76
N ASN A 41 -15.86 6.86 -3.33
CA ASN A 41 -16.04 8.22 -3.80
C ASN A 41 -15.15 8.44 -5.03
N LEU A 42 -15.75 8.81 -6.15
CA LEU A 42 -15.05 9.02 -7.42
C LEU A 42 -13.95 10.09 -7.36
N LEU A 43 -13.96 10.95 -6.34
CA LEU A 43 -12.93 11.97 -6.12
C LEU A 43 -11.73 11.47 -5.30
N THR A 44 -11.78 10.25 -4.76
CA THR A 44 -10.69 9.72 -3.92
C THR A 44 -9.38 9.61 -4.70
N THR A 45 -9.44 9.27 -5.99
CA THR A 45 -8.28 9.11 -6.87
C THR A 45 -8.05 10.30 -7.80
N ALA A 46 -8.86 11.36 -7.68
CA ALA A 46 -8.69 12.58 -8.47
C ALA A 46 -7.57 13.45 -7.90
N ASP A 47 -6.78 14.07 -8.79
CA ASP A 47 -5.78 15.04 -8.39
C ASP A 47 -6.40 16.21 -7.60
N ASP A 48 -5.59 16.92 -6.82
CA ASP A 48 -6.04 18.03 -5.99
C ASP A 48 -6.71 19.15 -6.79
N THR A 49 -6.29 19.36 -8.05
CA THR A 49 -6.83 20.40 -8.92
C THR A 49 -8.25 20.08 -9.34
N LEU A 50 -8.48 18.85 -9.81
CA LEU A 50 -9.80 18.35 -10.18
C LEU A 50 -10.72 18.26 -8.96
N ARG A 51 -10.22 17.75 -7.83
CA ARG A 51 -10.94 17.67 -6.55
C ARG A 51 -11.40 19.05 -6.10
N ARG A 52 -10.49 20.05 -6.04
CA ARG A 52 -10.84 21.43 -5.68
C ARG A 52 -11.82 22.07 -6.66
N ARG A 53 -11.67 21.82 -7.95
CA ARG A 53 -12.58 22.33 -8.99
C ARG A 53 -14.00 21.80 -8.80
N ILE A 54 -14.15 20.50 -8.55
CA ILE A 54 -15.46 19.86 -8.35
C ILE A 54 -16.08 20.26 -7.02
N THR A 55 -15.31 20.30 -5.94
CA THR A 55 -15.83 20.64 -4.60
C THR A 55 -16.22 22.11 -4.45
N ARG A 56 -15.69 23.00 -5.30
CA ARG A 56 -16.08 24.43 -5.37
C ARG A 56 -17.38 24.67 -6.14
N PHE A 57 -17.93 23.68 -6.83
CA PHE A 57 -19.20 23.86 -7.54
C PHE A 57 -20.34 24.16 -6.56
N PRO A 58 -21.28 25.07 -6.93
CA PRO A 58 -22.42 25.40 -6.08
C PRO A 58 -23.19 24.16 -5.64
N LEU A 59 -23.63 24.14 -4.39
CA LEU A 59 -24.43 23.07 -3.81
C LEU A 59 -23.73 21.68 -3.76
N TYR A 60 -22.39 21.62 -3.86
CA TYR A 60 -21.64 20.36 -3.76
C TYR A 60 -22.04 19.52 -2.53
N ARG A 61 -22.32 20.15 -1.39
CA ARG A 61 -22.78 19.47 -0.16
C ARG A 61 -24.06 18.65 -0.38
N TRP A 62 -24.88 18.98 -1.38
CA TRP A 62 -26.12 18.30 -1.71
C TRP A 62 -25.94 17.21 -2.75
N TRP A 63 -25.23 17.50 -3.85
CA TRP A 63 -25.07 16.55 -4.94
C TRP A 63 -23.79 15.73 -4.87
N GLY A 64 -22.80 16.09 -4.05
CA GLY A 64 -21.53 15.35 -3.89
C GLY A 64 -21.74 13.89 -3.44
N ARG A 65 -22.86 13.59 -2.74
CA ARG A 65 -23.27 12.22 -2.39
C ARG A 65 -23.52 11.35 -3.63
N LEU A 66 -23.87 11.94 -4.76
CA LEU A 66 -24.09 11.22 -6.03
C LEU A 66 -22.77 10.68 -6.62
N LEU A 67 -21.61 11.17 -6.15
CA LEU A 67 -20.29 10.68 -6.51
C LEU A 67 -19.85 9.48 -5.67
N GLN A 68 -20.60 9.13 -4.63
CA GLN A 68 -20.34 7.95 -3.82
C GLN A 68 -21.11 6.77 -4.41
N TRP A 69 -20.38 5.80 -4.96
CA TRP A 69 -20.96 4.63 -5.62
C TRP A 69 -20.54 3.36 -4.91
N ARG A 70 -21.47 2.41 -4.83
CA ARG A 70 -21.12 1.04 -4.50
C ARG A 70 -20.38 0.46 -5.71
N THR A 71 -19.09 0.14 -5.50
CA THR A 71 -18.15 -0.23 -6.57
C THR A 71 -17.61 -1.63 -6.29
N ARG A 72 -17.53 -2.43 -7.33
CA ARG A 72 -16.88 -3.74 -7.29
C ARG A 72 -15.38 -3.54 -7.56
N PHE A 73 -14.57 -4.12 -6.69
CA PHE A 73 -13.12 -4.18 -6.84
C PHE A 73 -12.68 -5.63 -7.01
N ALA A 74 -11.77 -5.88 -7.94
CA ALA A 74 -11.00 -7.12 -8.06
C ALA A 74 -9.59 -6.84 -7.56
N GLY A 75 -9.11 -7.64 -6.60
CA GLY A 75 -7.92 -7.41 -5.80
C GLY A 75 -8.24 -7.25 -4.32
N THR A 76 -7.30 -6.74 -3.57
CA THR A 76 -7.45 -6.48 -2.12
C THR A 76 -6.94 -5.10 -1.75
N THR A 77 -7.07 -4.69 -0.48
CA THR A 77 -6.41 -3.49 0.05
C THR A 77 -5.18 -3.83 0.89
N VAL A 78 -4.89 -5.12 1.03
CA VAL A 78 -3.81 -5.63 1.88
C VAL A 78 -2.61 -6.16 1.09
N SER A 79 -2.71 -6.28 -0.24
CA SER A 79 -1.60 -6.64 -1.13
C SER A 79 -1.08 -5.42 -1.90
N GLU A 80 0.22 -5.40 -2.19
CA GLU A 80 0.85 -4.33 -2.95
C GLU A 80 0.50 -4.40 -4.44
N TYR A 81 0.29 -5.60 -4.96
CA TYR A 81 -0.15 -5.81 -6.34
C TYR A 81 -1.42 -6.66 -6.39
N ALA A 82 -2.14 -6.55 -7.50
CA ALA A 82 -3.27 -7.42 -7.80
C ALA A 82 -2.87 -8.90 -7.71
N PRO A 83 -3.50 -9.70 -6.86
CA PRO A 83 -3.21 -11.13 -6.76
C PRO A 83 -3.85 -11.86 -7.96
N LEU A 84 -3.09 -12.02 -9.04
CA LEU A 84 -3.56 -12.65 -10.28
C LEU A 84 -3.52 -14.19 -10.17
N PRO A 85 -4.65 -14.91 -10.34
CA PRO A 85 -4.68 -16.35 -10.26
C PRO A 85 -3.74 -17.01 -11.28
N ARG A 86 -2.86 -17.89 -10.81
CA ARG A 86 -1.85 -18.56 -11.67
C ARG A 86 -2.44 -19.54 -12.67
N ALA A 87 -3.58 -20.12 -12.34
CA ALA A 87 -4.21 -21.19 -13.15
C ALA A 87 -5.05 -20.66 -14.32
N VAL A 88 -5.20 -19.34 -14.45
CA VAL A 88 -6.09 -18.71 -15.43
C VAL A 88 -5.28 -17.81 -16.34
N SER A 89 -5.57 -17.83 -17.63
CA SER A 89 -4.90 -16.93 -18.58
C SER A 89 -5.33 -15.48 -18.37
N PRO A 90 -4.49 -14.49 -18.71
CA PRO A 90 -4.83 -13.07 -18.62
C PRO A 90 -6.15 -12.72 -19.34
N ALA A 91 -6.38 -13.27 -20.52
CA ALA A 91 -7.59 -13.00 -21.30
C ALA A 91 -8.86 -13.58 -20.65
N GLU A 92 -8.79 -14.84 -20.19
CA GLU A 92 -9.90 -15.47 -19.46
C GLU A 92 -10.23 -14.76 -18.16
N LEU A 93 -9.22 -14.27 -17.43
CA LEU A 93 -9.44 -13.51 -16.21
C LEU A 93 -10.11 -12.17 -16.50
N ALA A 94 -9.63 -11.40 -17.48
CA ALA A 94 -10.19 -10.09 -17.83
C ALA A 94 -11.66 -10.22 -18.31
N GLN A 95 -11.94 -11.18 -19.18
CA GLN A 95 -13.30 -11.46 -19.66
C GLN A 95 -14.18 -11.97 -18.51
N GLY A 96 -13.70 -12.93 -17.71
CA GLY A 96 -14.48 -13.54 -16.64
C GLY A 96 -14.88 -12.53 -15.55
N LEU A 97 -13.99 -11.61 -15.17
CA LEU A 97 -14.33 -10.51 -14.25
C LEU A 97 -15.41 -9.59 -14.82
N LYS A 98 -15.32 -9.26 -16.10
CA LYS A 98 -16.33 -8.43 -16.78
C LYS A 98 -17.69 -9.14 -16.86
N ASP A 99 -17.70 -10.43 -17.18
CA ASP A 99 -18.93 -11.21 -17.31
C ASP A 99 -19.62 -11.39 -15.96
N ALA A 100 -18.82 -11.64 -14.89
CA ALA A 100 -19.34 -11.81 -13.54
C ALA A 100 -19.87 -10.48 -12.95
N TYR A 101 -19.13 -9.38 -13.09
CA TYR A 101 -19.37 -8.16 -12.31
C TYR A 101 -19.68 -6.91 -13.15
N GLY A 102 -19.45 -6.92 -14.45
CA GLY A 102 -19.61 -5.73 -15.30
C GLY A 102 -21.04 -5.20 -15.39
N ARG A 103 -22.05 -6.00 -15.00
CA ARG A 103 -23.47 -5.61 -14.90
C ARG A 103 -23.94 -5.42 -13.47
N GLU A 104 -23.20 -5.90 -12.49
CA GLU A 104 -23.56 -5.81 -11.07
C GLU A 104 -23.52 -4.36 -10.57
N CYS A 105 -22.44 -3.66 -10.87
CA CYS A 105 -22.19 -2.29 -10.43
C CYS A 105 -22.02 -1.30 -11.58
N LYS A 106 -22.02 0.00 -11.26
CA LYS A 106 -21.69 1.05 -12.24
C LYS A 106 -20.22 1.00 -12.65
N LEU A 107 -19.35 0.60 -11.71
CA LEU A 107 -17.92 0.44 -11.89
C LEU A 107 -17.44 -0.91 -11.38
N LEU A 108 -16.56 -1.54 -12.15
CA LEU A 108 -15.68 -2.63 -11.76
C LEU A 108 -14.25 -2.13 -11.90
N ILE A 109 -13.45 -2.23 -10.83
CA ILE A 109 -12.07 -1.75 -10.80
C ILE A 109 -11.15 -2.91 -10.42
N VAL A 110 -10.25 -3.29 -11.31
CA VAL A 110 -9.12 -4.14 -10.97
C VAL A 110 -8.04 -3.24 -10.41
N LYS A 111 -7.66 -3.49 -9.15
CA LYS A 111 -6.70 -2.65 -8.42
C LYS A 111 -5.27 -3.13 -8.61
N ASP A 112 -4.34 -2.18 -8.66
CA ASP A 112 -2.91 -2.34 -8.41
C ASP A 112 -2.22 -3.39 -9.31
N ILE A 113 -2.54 -3.39 -10.61
CA ILE A 113 -1.82 -4.20 -11.61
C ILE A 113 -0.39 -3.66 -11.71
N ALA A 114 0.61 -4.51 -11.49
CA ALA A 114 2.01 -4.11 -11.51
C ALA A 114 2.44 -3.53 -12.87
N GLN A 115 3.26 -2.48 -12.84
CA GLN A 115 3.85 -1.83 -14.01
C GLN A 115 5.37 -1.97 -13.98
N ASP A 116 5.91 -2.99 -14.66
CA ASP A 116 7.36 -3.21 -14.80
C ASP A 116 8.15 -3.03 -13.49
N SER A 117 7.64 -3.69 -12.45
CA SER A 117 8.19 -3.56 -11.10
C SER A 117 9.51 -4.30 -10.95
N PRO A 118 10.55 -3.65 -10.40
CA PRO A 118 11.82 -4.31 -10.07
C PRO A 118 11.70 -5.28 -8.88
N LEU A 119 10.56 -5.29 -8.19
CA LEU A 119 10.27 -6.21 -7.09
C LEU A 119 9.76 -7.57 -7.56
N LEU A 120 9.43 -7.70 -8.85
CA LEU A 120 8.88 -8.88 -9.50
C LEU A 120 9.88 -9.45 -10.50
N SER A 121 9.75 -10.74 -10.81
CA SER A 121 10.49 -11.37 -11.90
C SER A 121 9.97 -10.91 -13.27
N ASP A 122 10.78 -11.08 -14.33
CA ASP A 122 10.39 -10.76 -15.71
C ASP A 122 9.12 -11.50 -16.15
N ALA A 123 8.96 -12.75 -15.70
CA ALA A 123 7.78 -13.56 -16.00
C ALA A 123 6.51 -12.99 -15.31
N GLU A 124 6.62 -12.53 -14.05
CA GLU A 124 5.52 -11.90 -13.33
C GLU A 124 5.14 -10.55 -13.96
N ASN A 125 6.13 -9.74 -14.33
CA ASN A 125 5.92 -8.47 -15.04
C ASN A 125 5.27 -8.69 -16.41
N THR A 126 5.73 -9.70 -17.17
CA THR A 126 5.14 -10.06 -18.48
C THR A 126 3.70 -10.49 -18.33
N HIS A 127 3.37 -11.29 -17.31
CA HIS A 127 2.00 -11.73 -17.04
C HIS A 127 1.10 -10.54 -16.62
N ALA A 128 1.58 -9.66 -15.75
CA ALA A 128 0.83 -8.47 -15.34
C ALA A 128 0.55 -7.53 -16.51
N ARG A 129 1.53 -7.35 -17.41
CA ARG A 129 1.36 -6.58 -18.64
C ARG A 129 0.32 -7.21 -19.56
N ALA A 130 0.42 -8.52 -19.81
CA ALA A 130 -0.54 -9.24 -20.64
C ALA A 130 -1.97 -9.16 -20.07
N PHE A 131 -2.10 -9.14 -18.74
CA PHE A 131 -3.41 -8.96 -18.10
C PHE A 131 -3.94 -7.53 -18.26
N ALA A 132 -3.10 -6.50 -18.14
CA ALA A 132 -3.50 -5.12 -18.40
C ALA A 132 -3.97 -4.93 -19.86
N ASP A 133 -3.23 -5.50 -20.84
CA ASP A 133 -3.58 -5.47 -22.26
C ASP A 133 -4.90 -6.19 -22.53
N ALA A 134 -5.12 -7.34 -21.87
CA ALA A 134 -6.38 -8.09 -21.98
C ALA A 134 -7.56 -7.29 -21.39
N CYS A 135 -7.37 -6.61 -20.28
CA CYS A 135 -8.38 -5.71 -19.72
C CYS A 135 -8.73 -4.59 -20.73
N GLU A 136 -7.73 -3.98 -21.36
CA GLU A 136 -7.95 -2.93 -22.36
C GLU A 136 -8.73 -3.46 -23.57
N ALA A 137 -8.37 -4.65 -24.08
CA ALA A 137 -9.09 -5.34 -25.16
C ALA A 137 -10.56 -5.62 -24.79
N GLU A 138 -10.85 -5.95 -23.52
CA GLU A 138 -12.20 -6.13 -23.00
C GLU A 138 -12.96 -4.83 -22.72
N GLY A 139 -12.35 -3.67 -23.00
CA GLY A 139 -12.97 -2.36 -22.91
C GLY A 139 -12.87 -1.69 -21.55
N TYR A 140 -11.98 -2.16 -20.68
CA TYR A 140 -11.56 -1.40 -19.50
C TYR A 140 -10.79 -0.16 -19.92
N VAL A 141 -10.69 0.81 -19.03
CA VAL A 141 -9.82 1.98 -19.16
C VAL A 141 -8.69 1.81 -18.16
N LEU A 142 -7.47 1.84 -18.64
CA LEU A 142 -6.29 1.81 -17.75
C LEU A 142 -6.05 3.21 -17.19
N LEU A 143 -5.96 3.30 -15.88
CA LEU A 143 -5.65 4.52 -15.14
C LEU A 143 -4.39 4.27 -14.31
N GLU A 144 -3.58 5.31 -14.11
CA GLU A 144 -2.44 5.22 -13.20
C GLU A 144 -2.92 4.93 -11.77
N GLY A 145 -2.16 4.05 -11.10
CA GLY A 145 -2.36 3.71 -9.69
C GLY A 145 -1.39 4.46 -8.79
N GLN A 146 -1.19 3.94 -7.60
CA GLN A 146 -0.34 4.55 -6.58
C GLN A 146 1.16 4.23 -6.82
N ALA A 147 2.03 5.05 -6.22
CA ALA A 147 3.46 4.84 -6.18
C ALA A 147 3.86 3.94 -5.00
N LEU A 148 4.41 2.77 -5.26
CA LEU A 148 4.97 1.88 -4.26
C LEU A 148 6.42 2.22 -3.97
N ALA A 149 6.70 2.58 -2.72
CA ALA A 149 8.04 2.92 -2.26
C ALA A 149 8.84 1.66 -1.88
N TRP A 150 10.10 1.61 -2.30
CA TRP A 150 11.01 0.51 -2.00
C TRP A 150 12.47 0.97 -1.94
N VAL A 151 13.31 0.19 -1.26
CA VAL A 151 14.75 0.45 -1.13
C VAL A 151 15.51 -0.85 -1.44
N PRO A 152 16.50 -0.85 -2.37
CA PRO A 152 17.40 -1.98 -2.55
C PRO A 152 18.35 -2.07 -1.36
N ILE A 153 18.52 -3.27 -0.80
CA ILE A 153 19.46 -3.53 0.29
C ILE A 153 20.82 -3.93 -0.33
N ASP A 154 21.51 -2.96 -0.87
CA ASP A 154 22.77 -3.06 -1.59
C ASP A 154 23.87 -2.18 -0.95
N PHE A 155 23.81 -2.00 0.37
CA PHE A 155 24.73 -1.22 1.19
C PHE A 155 25.18 -2.02 2.41
N ALA A 156 26.40 -1.78 2.87
CA ALA A 156 27.00 -2.49 4.00
C ALA A 156 26.74 -1.84 5.37
N SER A 157 26.32 -0.56 5.38
CA SER A 157 26.06 0.19 6.63
C SER A 157 25.05 1.32 6.45
N ASP A 158 24.49 1.80 7.57
CA ASP A 158 23.64 2.99 7.60
C ASP A 158 24.37 4.23 7.03
N ASP A 159 25.66 4.37 7.30
CA ASP A 159 26.45 5.50 6.76
C ASP A 159 26.60 5.42 5.25
N GLU A 160 26.78 4.24 4.67
CA GLU A 160 26.80 4.04 3.22
C GLU A 160 25.44 4.36 2.59
N TYR A 161 24.33 3.89 3.21
CA TYR A 161 22.99 4.25 2.78
C TYR A 161 22.78 5.76 2.80
N LEU A 162 23.08 6.40 3.92
CA LEU A 162 22.91 7.83 4.09
C LEU A 162 23.81 8.63 3.14
N ALA A 163 24.99 8.12 2.75
CA ALA A 163 25.89 8.78 1.82
C ALA A 163 25.28 8.99 0.41
N ARG A 164 24.26 8.20 0.04
CA ARG A 164 23.52 8.35 -1.21
C ARG A 164 22.59 9.58 -1.23
N LEU A 165 22.29 10.12 -0.05
CA LEU A 165 21.40 11.27 0.11
C LEU A 165 22.17 12.58 0.10
N SER A 166 21.49 13.70 -0.18
CA SER A 166 22.10 15.03 -0.11
C SER A 166 22.58 15.35 1.32
N SER A 167 23.54 16.25 1.45
CA SER A 167 24.13 16.62 2.75
C SER A 167 23.09 17.13 3.76
N GLY A 168 22.10 17.91 3.29
CA GLY A 168 21.00 18.41 4.11
C GLY A 168 20.12 17.29 4.63
N ARG A 169 19.74 16.34 3.74
CA ARG A 169 18.94 15.16 4.13
C ARG A 169 19.67 14.32 5.17
N ARG A 170 20.95 13.97 4.92
CA ARG A 170 21.78 13.23 5.88
C ARG A 170 21.83 13.88 7.26
N LYS A 171 22.10 15.20 7.30
CA LYS A 171 22.16 15.94 8.56
C LYS A 171 20.83 15.91 9.32
N ASN A 172 19.70 16.06 8.60
CA ASN A 172 18.37 16.02 9.18
C ASN A 172 18.06 14.63 9.75
N ILE A 173 18.29 13.57 8.97
CA ILE A 173 18.02 12.18 9.38
C ILE A 173 18.89 11.83 10.60
N ARG A 174 20.21 12.07 10.55
CA ARG A 174 21.10 11.80 11.70
C ARG A 174 20.67 12.55 12.96
N ARG A 175 20.18 13.77 12.84
CA ARG A 175 19.64 14.52 13.99
C ARG A 175 18.42 13.83 14.59
N LYS A 176 17.48 13.37 13.75
CA LYS A 176 16.27 12.67 14.20
C LYS A 176 16.57 11.30 14.80
N LEU A 177 17.56 10.59 14.25
CA LEU A 177 17.98 9.28 14.76
C LEU A 177 18.61 9.31 16.15
N ARG A 178 18.97 10.49 16.70
CA ARG A 178 19.45 10.59 18.09
C ARG A 178 18.41 10.07 19.08
N SER A 179 17.12 10.21 18.78
CA SER A 179 16.03 9.70 19.62
C SER A 179 16.05 8.17 19.77
N ARG A 180 16.77 7.44 18.89
CA ARG A 180 16.89 5.99 18.98
C ARG A 180 17.57 5.54 20.29
N ALA A 181 18.45 6.37 20.84
CA ALA A 181 19.16 6.07 22.08
C ALA A 181 18.22 6.01 23.30
N ASP A 182 17.07 6.66 23.24
CA ASP A 182 16.08 6.72 24.30
C ASP A 182 15.00 5.64 24.15
N LEU A 183 15.11 4.79 23.12
CA LEU A 183 14.10 3.79 22.78
C LEU A 183 14.61 2.36 22.97
N GLU A 184 13.79 1.55 23.59
CA GLU A 184 13.91 0.11 23.57
C GLU A 184 13.16 -0.43 22.33
N ILE A 185 13.87 -1.18 21.47
CA ILE A 185 13.30 -1.79 20.26
C ILE A 185 13.38 -3.30 20.39
N GLU A 186 12.24 -3.94 20.40
CA GLU A 186 12.10 -5.39 20.51
C GLU A 186 11.54 -5.97 19.20
N ALA A 187 12.18 -7.00 18.67
CA ALA A 187 11.64 -7.77 17.54
C ALA A 187 10.90 -9.01 18.06
N VAL A 188 9.63 -9.13 17.70
CA VAL A 188 8.73 -10.19 18.15
C VAL A 188 8.15 -10.89 16.92
N SER A 189 8.30 -12.20 16.83
CA SER A 189 7.66 -12.94 15.72
C SER A 189 6.15 -12.98 15.90
N THR A 190 5.41 -12.94 14.80
CA THR A 190 3.99 -13.31 14.83
C THR A 190 3.83 -14.73 15.34
N GLY A 191 2.71 -15.04 16.01
CA GLY A 191 2.50 -16.29 16.71
C GLY A 191 3.08 -16.35 18.14
N ASP A 192 3.79 -15.30 18.59
CA ASP A 192 4.27 -15.20 19.98
C ASP A 192 3.07 -15.26 20.96
N ALA A 193 3.27 -15.93 22.11
CA ALA A 193 2.24 -16.15 23.11
C ALA A 193 1.62 -14.85 23.66
N ARG A 194 2.34 -13.74 23.66
CA ARG A 194 1.84 -12.41 24.05
C ARG A 194 0.63 -11.95 23.23
N PHE A 195 0.52 -12.37 21.95
CA PHE A 195 -0.61 -12.05 21.10
C PHE A 195 -1.87 -12.88 21.39
N ASN A 196 -1.82 -13.80 22.35
CA ASN A 196 -3.02 -14.46 22.90
C ASN A 196 -3.72 -13.62 23.98
N ASP A 197 -3.03 -12.59 24.51
CA ASP A 197 -3.61 -11.68 25.49
C ASP A 197 -4.47 -10.60 24.83
N ALA A 198 -5.73 -10.50 25.23
CA ALA A 198 -6.68 -9.56 24.66
C ALA A 198 -6.31 -8.09 24.93
N ALA A 199 -5.68 -7.80 26.08
CA ALA A 199 -5.28 -6.44 26.42
C ALA A 199 -4.10 -5.98 25.52
N THR A 200 -3.16 -6.87 25.25
CA THR A 200 -2.07 -6.63 24.29
C THR A 200 -2.63 -6.33 22.89
N LEU A 201 -3.52 -7.17 22.36
CA LEU A 201 -4.14 -6.93 21.06
C LEU A 201 -4.92 -5.62 20.99
N ALA A 202 -5.66 -5.28 22.06
CA ALA A 202 -6.39 -4.02 22.14
C ALA A 202 -5.42 -2.81 22.11
N GLN A 203 -4.28 -2.89 22.78
CA GLN A 203 -3.27 -1.83 22.74
C GLN A 203 -2.68 -1.64 21.33
N PHE A 204 -2.41 -2.73 20.62
CA PHE A 204 -1.96 -2.67 19.23
C PHE A 204 -3.01 -2.01 18.33
N GLN A 205 -4.28 -2.37 18.48
CA GLN A 205 -5.38 -1.79 17.72
C GLN A 205 -5.52 -0.29 17.95
N VAL A 206 -5.46 0.16 19.21
CA VAL A 206 -5.56 1.59 19.56
C VAL A 206 -4.47 2.40 18.89
N LEU A 207 -3.22 1.90 18.85
CA LEU A 207 -2.12 2.60 18.20
C LEU A 207 -2.27 2.64 16.67
N PHE A 208 -2.82 1.59 16.07
CA PHE A 208 -3.17 1.59 14.64
C PHE A 208 -4.28 2.60 14.35
N ASP A 209 -5.35 2.61 15.14
CA ASP A 209 -6.47 3.54 14.96
C ASP A 209 -6.02 5.00 15.08
N ASN A 210 -5.01 5.30 15.93
CA ASN A 210 -4.40 6.62 16.00
C ASN A 210 -3.73 7.04 14.68
N VAL A 211 -3.04 6.11 14.00
CA VAL A 211 -2.42 6.37 12.69
C VAL A 211 -3.50 6.54 11.63
N TYR A 212 -4.48 5.64 11.61
CA TYR A 212 -5.61 5.70 10.68
C TYR A 212 -6.37 7.04 10.79
N ALA A 213 -6.62 7.51 12.02
CA ALA A 213 -7.32 8.77 12.25
C ALA A 213 -6.57 10.01 11.73
N GLN A 214 -5.24 9.94 11.55
CA GLN A 214 -4.41 11.01 10.99
C GLN A 214 -4.16 10.87 9.50
N SER A 215 -4.54 9.74 8.89
CA SER A 215 -4.41 9.53 7.45
C SER A 215 -5.33 10.47 6.67
N GLU A 216 -4.87 10.94 5.52
CA GLU A 216 -5.69 11.74 4.60
C GLU A 216 -6.74 10.90 3.86
N VAL A 217 -6.47 9.61 3.69
CA VAL A 217 -7.34 8.66 2.99
C VAL A 217 -7.89 7.65 3.98
N HIS A 218 -9.22 7.62 4.12
CA HIS A 218 -9.97 6.69 4.97
C HIS A 218 -10.80 5.77 4.08
N PHE A 219 -10.16 4.75 3.49
CA PHE A 219 -10.86 3.83 2.59
C PHE A 219 -11.14 2.47 3.25
N ASP A 220 -10.12 1.85 3.85
CA ASP A 220 -10.16 0.50 4.41
C ASP A 220 -9.79 0.51 5.90
N GLN A 221 -10.76 0.67 6.76
CA GLN A 221 -10.52 0.54 8.20
C GLN A 221 -10.47 -0.94 8.58
N LEU A 222 -9.26 -1.42 8.90
CA LEU A 222 -9.02 -2.81 9.29
C LEU A 222 -9.56 -3.12 10.67
N SER A 223 -10.14 -4.30 10.83
CA SER A 223 -10.80 -4.71 12.08
C SER A 223 -9.81 -5.30 13.09
N ALA A 224 -10.19 -5.32 14.37
CA ALA A 224 -9.44 -6.03 15.41
C ALA A 224 -9.29 -7.54 15.12
N GLY A 225 -10.27 -8.15 14.46
CA GLY A 225 -10.21 -9.53 13.99
C GLY A 225 -9.10 -9.75 12.97
N PHE A 226 -8.92 -8.81 12.04
CA PHE A 226 -7.84 -8.84 11.05
C PHE A 226 -6.46 -8.83 11.72
N PHE A 227 -6.20 -7.88 12.62
CA PHE A 227 -4.91 -7.80 13.32
C PHE A 227 -4.67 -9.01 14.22
N ARG A 228 -5.71 -9.51 14.89
CA ARG A 228 -5.59 -10.75 15.67
C ARG A 228 -5.15 -11.91 14.79
N ALA A 229 -5.77 -12.10 13.62
CA ALA A 229 -5.44 -13.18 12.71
C ALA A 229 -3.96 -13.08 12.24
N LEU A 230 -3.46 -11.88 11.94
CA LEU A 230 -2.08 -11.68 11.53
C LEU A 230 -1.08 -11.88 12.68
N LEU A 231 -1.32 -11.27 13.84
CA LEU A 231 -0.40 -11.30 14.98
C LEU A 231 -0.28 -12.70 15.61
N GLN A 232 -1.36 -13.49 15.57
CA GLN A 232 -1.37 -14.87 16.09
C GLN A 232 -0.87 -15.92 15.09
N ASN A 233 -0.60 -15.55 13.82
CA ASN A 233 -0.15 -16.49 12.80
C ASN A 233 1.36 -16.71 12.89
N ALA A 234 1.78 -17.90 13.37
CA ALA A 234 3.19 -18.28 13.52
C ALA A 234 3.90 -18.58 12.19
N ASP A 235 3.15 -18.94 11.14
CA ASP A 235 3.69 -19.47 9.89
C ASP A 235 3.86 -18.41 8.79
N SER A 236 3.43 -17.16 9.07
CA SER A 236 3.43 -16.10 8.06
C SER A 236 4.78 -15.44 7.81
N GLY A 237 5.79 -15.70 8.65
CA GLY A 237 7.09 -15.01 8.59
C GLY A 237 7.01 -13.54 9.03
N GLY A 238 6.00 -13.19 9.81
CA GLY A 238 5.82 -11.84 10.34
C GLY A 238 6.77 -11.54 11.49
N VAL A 239 7.29 -10.30 11.50
CA VAL A 239 8.05 -9.72 12.60
C VAL A 239 7.43 -8.38 13.01
N VAL A 240 7.21 -8.22 14.30
CA VAL A 240 6.66 -7.00 14.90
C VAL A 240 7.79 -6.30 15.65
N PHE A 241 8.16 -5.12 15.23
CA PHE A 241 9.05 -4.25 15.98
C PHE A 241 8.23 -3.42 16.95
N VAL A 242 8.49 -3.61 18.25
CA VAL A 242 7.82 -2.90 19.34
C VAL A 242 8.77 -1.84 19.87
N TYR A 243 8.31 -0.59 19.87
CA TYR A 243 9.08 0.57 20.32
C TYR A 243 8.57 1.05 21.67
N ARG A 244 9.47 1.08 22.67
CA ARG A 244 9.15 1.53 24.04
C ARG A 244 10.01 2.73 24.43
N HIS A 245 9.42 3.63 25.18
CA HIS A 245 10.11 4.71 25.87
C HIS A 245 9.71 4.67 27.34
N ALA A 246 10.68 4.64 28.27
CA ALA A 246 10.44 4.52 29.70
C ALA A 246 9.47 3.37 30.08
N GLY A 247 9.63 2.20 29.41
CA GLY A 247 8.80 1.01 29.61
C GLY A 247 7.42 1.06 28.95
N GLN A 248 6.98 2.20 28.44
CA GLN A 248 5.69 2.36 27.76
C GLN A 248 5.81 2.12 26.26
N MET A 249 4.93 1.31 25.66
CA MET A 249 4.84 1.14 24.21
C MET A 249 4.35 2.44 23.59
N ILE A 250 5.17 3.03 22.70
CA ILE A 250 4.86 4.25 21.94
C ILE A 250 4.64 3.99 20.46
N GLY A 251 4.91 2.78 20.00
CA GLY A 251 4.61 2.35 18.64
C GLY A 251 4.97 0.90 18.38
N TRP A 252 4.51 0.42 17.26
CA TRP A 252 4.84 -0.88 16.69
C TRP A 252 4.82 -0.83 15.16
N ASN A 253 5.54 -1.76 14.53
CA ASN A 253 5.57 -1.93 13.09
C ASN A 253 5.58 -3.41 12.74
N LEU A 254 4.61 -3.85 11.96
CA LEU A 254 4.50 -5.23 11.46
C LEU A 254 5.08 -5.31 10.05
N CYS A 255 6.14 -6.10 9.92
CA CYS A 255 6.77 -6.42 8.66
C CYS A 255 6.69 -7.94 8.39
N TYR A 256 6.90 -8.33 7.13
CA TYR A 256 7.00 -9.74 6.73
C TYR A 256 8.30 -10.00 5.99
N GLU A 257 9.04 -11.05 6.41
CA GLU A 257 10.10 -11.61 5.60
C GLU A 257 9.49 -12.57 4.57
N HIS A 258 9.39 -12.14 3.33
CA HIS A 258 8.79 -12.96 2.28
C HIS A 258 9.54 -12.84 0.95
N ARG A 259 9.85 -13.97 0.31
CA ARG A 259 10.55 -14.02 -0.98
C ARG A 259 11.85 -13.18 -1.03
N GLY A 260 12.63 -13.21 0.06
CA GLY A 260 13.89 -12.46 0.17
C GLY A 260 13.73 -10.94 0.31
N LYS A 261 12.56 -10.45 0.70
CA LYS A 261 12.24 -9.04 0.92
C LYS A 261 11.70 -8.82 2.34
N LEU A 262 11.90 -7.62 2.88
CA LEU A 262 11.18 -7.13 4.05
C LEU A 262 10.02 -6.25 3.57
N ILE A 263 8.80 -6.66 3.87
CA ILE A 263 7.60 -5.96 3.44
C ILE A 263 6.96 -5.30 4.64
N ASP A 264 7.00 -3.97 4.69
CA ASP A 264 6.42 -3.15 5.74
C ASP A 264 4.93 -2.97 5.50
N LYS A 265 4.10 -3.45 6.42
CA LYS A 265 2.65 -3.48 6.20
C LYS A 265 1.87 -2.55 7.10
N TYR A 266 2.09 -2.62 8.40
CA TYR A 266 1.25 -1.87 9.31
C TYR A 266 2.07 -1.24 10.43
N VAL A 267 1.70 -0.02 10.79
CA VAL A 267 2.29 0.71 11.92
C VAL A 267 1.19 1.18 12.86
N GLY A 268 1.52 1.21 14.14
CA GLY A 268 0.70 1.84 15.16
C GLY A 268 1.54 2.79 16.00
N PHE A 269 1.06 4.02 16.24
CA PHE A 269 1.80 5.06 16.95
C PHE A 269 0.98 5.72 18.04
N ALA A 270 1.61 5.97 19.20
CA ALA A 270 1.08 6.85 20.23
C ALA A 270 1.48 8.30 19.93
N TYR A 271 0.52 9.19 19.89
CA TYR A 271 0.78 10.62 19.75
C TYR A 271 0.53 11.36 21.06
N PRO A 272 1.36 12.35 21.45
CA PRO A 272 2.44 12.97 20.65
C PRO A 272 3.78 12.23 20.66
N GLN A 273 3.99 11.19 21.50
CA GLN A 273 5.27 10.55 21.78
C GLN A 273 6.01 10.08 20.52
N ALA A 274 5.30 9.48 19.58
CA ALA A 274 5.91 9.02 18.32
C ALA A 274 6.57 10.17 17.53
N ARG A 275 6.00 11.38 17.59
CA ARG A 275 6.59 12.58 16.96
C ARG A 275 7.78 13.13 17.74
N GLU A 276 7.67 13.19 19.05
CA GLU A 276 8.75 13.65 19.96
C GLU A 276 10.01 12.81 19.79
N HIS A 277 9.84 11.48 19.64
CA HIS A 277 10.94 10.54 19.44
C HIS A 277 11.26 10.27 17.96
N ASN A 278 10.67 11.01 17.01
CA ASN A 278 10.88 10.82 15.56
C ASN A 278 10.70 9.36 15.10
N LEU A 279 9.72 8.65 15.65
CA LEU A 279 9.59 7.21 15.54
C LEU A 279 9.50 6.71 14.10
N TYR A 280 8.88 7.47 13.18
CA TYR A 280 8.82 7.14 11.76
C TYR A 280 10.23 7.03 11.13
N PHE A 281 11.15 7.94 11.48
CA PHE A 281 12.53 7.91 10.99
C PHE A 281 13.34 6.79 11.63
N VAL A 282 13.11 6.55 12.92
CA VAL A 282 13.77 5.47 13.66
C VAL A 282 13.31 4.11 13.13
N SER A 283 12.01 3.90 12.92
CA SER A 283 11.48 2.63 12.38
C SER A 283 11.98 2.37 10.96
N TRP A 284 12.03 3.39 10.10
CA TRP A 284 12.59 3.28 8.75
C TRP A 284 14.02 2.75 8.76
N MET A 285 14.90 3.39 9.52
CA MET A 285 16.31 2.98 9.58
C MET A 285 16.48 1.63 10.28
N HIS A 286 15.64 1.31 11.27
CA HIS A 286 15.61 0.01 11.90
C HIS A 286 15.23 -1.11 10.91
N ASN A 287 14.21 -0.88 10.09
CA ASN A 287 13.78 -1.82 9.06
C ASN A 287 14.88 -2.05 8.01
N LEU A 288 15.58 -1.00 7.58
CA LEU A 288 16.72 -1.12 6.66
C LEU A 288 17.87 -1.93 7.27
N ASP A 289 18.23 -1.64 8.52
CA ASP A 289 19.29 -2.37 9.24
C ASP A 289 18.90 -3.83 9.44
N TYR A 290 17.67 -4.11 9.84
CA TYR A 290 17.14 -5.46 9.96
C TYR A 290 17.19 -6.22 8.62
N ALA A 291 16.71 -5.61 7.55
CA ALA A 291 16.75 -6.23 6.21
C ALA A 291 18.18 -6.56 5.77
N ARG A 292 19.13 -5.65 6.04
CA ARG A 292 20.56 -5.84 5.77
C ARG A 292 21.15 -7.01 6.59
N GLN A 293 20.88 -7.06 7.91
CA GLN A 293 21.37 -8.12 8.79
C GLN A 293 20.82 -9.50 8.41
N ARG A 294 19.62 -9.54 7.85
CA ARG A 294 18.96 -10.76 7.37
C ARG A 294 19.31 -11.12 5.90
N ALA A 295 20.23 -10.36 5.28
CA ALA A 295 20.62 -10.51 3.87
C ALA A 295 19.43 -10.51 2.90
N LEU A 296 18.38 -9.73 3.21
CA LEU A 296 17.25 -9.51 2.32
C LEU A 296 17.65 -8.58 1.17
N THR A 297 16.98 -8.69 0.04
CA THR A 297 17.33 -7.95 -1.18
C THR A 297 16.68 -6.58 -1.27
N HIS A 298 15.47 -6.43 -0.70
CA HIS A 298 14.69 -5.21 -0.80
C HIS A 298 13.93 -4.96 0.51
N TYR A 299 13.76 -3.68 0.83
CA TYR A 299 12.76 -3.20 1.77
C TYR A 299 11.62 -2.58 0.97
N VAL A 300 10.40 -3.09 1.13
CA VAL A 300 9.18 -2.60 0.49
C VAL A 300 8.41 -1.80 1.53
N ALA A 301 8.30 -0.49 1.32
CA ALA A 301 7.82 0.44 2.34
C ALA A 301 6.34 0.85 2.17
N GLY A 302 5.62 0.27 1.20
CA GLY A 302 4.19 0.52 0.99
C GLY A 302 3.89 1.83 0.24
N TRP A 303 2.58 2.18 0.17
CA TRP A 303 2.03 3.19 -0.72
C TRP A 303 2.04 4.62 -0.15
N THR A 304 1.69 4.81 1.11
CA THR A 304 1.43 6.12 1.71
C THR A 304 2.68 7.00 1.81
N ASP A 305 2.52 8.33 1.88
CA ASP A 305 3.58 9.33 2.11
C ASP A 305 4.78 9.23 1.15
N PRO A 306 4.58 9.23 -0.19
CA PRO A 306 5.67 9.08 -1.16
C PRO A 306 6.74 10.16 -1.02
N GLU A 307 6.37 11.39 -0.63
CA GLU A 307 7.31 12.50 -0.40
C GLU A 307 8.29 12.20 0.75
N VAL A 308 7.78 11.77 1.90
CA VAL A 308 8.62 11.45 3.06
C VAL A 308 9.51 10.24 2.76
N LYS A 309 8.98 9.23 2.09
CA LYS A 309 9.74 8.03 1.68
C LYS A 309 10.82 8.37 0.66
N SER A 310 10.53 9.22 -0.32
CA SER A 310 11.52 9.74 -1.26
C SER A 310 12.59 10.57 -0.55
N PHE A 311 12.20 11.42 0.43
CA PHE A 311 13.14 12.15 1.27
C PHE A 311 14.09 11.21 2.03
N LEU A 312 13.57 10.05 2.47
CA LEU A 312 14.36 9.00 3.14
C LEU A 312 15.22 8.17 2.16
N GLY A 313 15.04 8.30 0.85
CA GLY A 313 15.86 7.65 -0.17
C GLY A 313 15.17 6.47 -0.86
N ALA A 314 13.87 6.29 -0.71
CA ALA A 314 13.13 5.28 -1.44
C ALA A 314 13.09 5.58 -2.95
N ARG A 315 13.10 4.51 -3.74
CA ARG A 315 12.71 4.50 -5.15
C ARG A 315 11.22 4.19 -5.25
N MET A 316 10.60 4.60 -6.36
CA MET A 316 9.19 4.35 -6.62
C MET A 316 9.02 3.40 -7.80
N THR A 317 8.01 2.53 -7.70
CA THR A 317 7.44 1.80 -8.83
C THR A 317 5.93 2.03 -8.82
N PHE A 318 5.29 1.85 -9.97
CA PHE A 318 3.90 2.25 -10.14
C PHE A 318 3.00 1.06 -10.42
N THR A 319 1.71 1.25 -10.19
CA THR A 319 0.67 0.32 -10.60
C THR A 319 -0.27 0.95 -11.61
N ARG A 320 -1.16 0.14 -12.14
CA ARG A 320 -2.33 0.56 -12.93
C ARG A 320 -3.60 0.01 -12.32
N HIS A 321 -4.67 0.75 -12.52
CA HIS A 321 -6.03 0.27 -12.28
C HIS A 321 -6.72 0.04 -13.64
N ALA A 322 -7.36 -1.12 -13.82
CA ALA A 322 -8.23 -1.33 -14.97
C ALA A 322 -9.69 -1.08 -14.56
N VAL A 323 -10.30 -0.04 -15.12
CA VAL A 323 -11.63 0.44 -14.74
C VAL A 323 -12.64 0.13 -15.85
N TYR A 324 -13.60 -0.75 -15.59
CA TYR A 324 -14.74 -0.97 -16.46
C TYR A 324 -15.94 -0.19 -15.95
N ALA A 325 -16.37 0.80 -16.73
CA ALA A 325 -17.61 1.51 -16.47
C ALA A 325 -18.75 0.93 -17.33
N ARG A 326 -19.86 0.56 -16.71
CA ARG A 326 -21.02 0.01 -17.42
C ARG A 326 -21.57 0.98 -18.48
N ASN A 327 -21.57 2.29 -18.19
CA ASN A 327 -22.01 3.31 -19.12
C ASN A 327 -20.90 3.67 -20.12
N PRO A 328 -21.11 3.52 -21.46
CA PRO A 328 -20.10 3.83 -22.46
C PRO A 328 -19.68 5.30 -22.49
N LEU A 329 -20.58 6.24 -22.17
CA LEU A 329 -20.24 7.66 -22.07
C LEU A 329 -19.30 7.94 -20.93
N LEU A 330 -19.49 7.24 -19.79
CA LEU A 330 -18.56 7.35 -18.65
C LEU A 330 -17.18 6.74 -19.02
N ARG A 331 -17.13 5.65 -19.76
CA ARG A 331 -15.86 5.08 -20.27
C ARG A 331 -15.12 6.08 -21.16
N ALA A 332 -15.84 6.75 -22.08
CA ALA A 332 -15.24 7.77 -22.94
C ALA A 332 -14.71 8.96 -22.12
N LEU A 333 -15.46 9.36 -21.09
CA LEU A 333 -15.03 10.41 -20.17
C LEU A 333 -13.78 10.01 -19.37
N LEU A 334 -13.74 8.79 -18.82
CA LEU A 334 -12.58 8.26 -18.09
C LEU A 334 -11.33 8.22 -18.97
N ARG A 335 -11.45 7.79 -20.24
CA ARG A 335 -10.33 7.83 -21.21
C ARG A 335 -9.82 9.25 -21.43
N ARG A 336 -10.73 10.23 -21.50
CA ARG A 336 -10.33 11.64 -21.69
C ARG A 336 -9.71 12.27 -20.46
N LEU A 337 -10.10 11.84 -19.27
CA LEU A 337 -9.60 12.35 -17.99
C LEU A 337 -8.44 11.53 -17.43
N GLY A 338 -8.00 10.47 -18.13
CA GLY A 338 -6.96 9.54 -17.63
C GLY A 338 -5.71 10.24 -17.11
N GLY A 339 -5.24 11.28 -17.80
CA GLY A 339 -4.08 12.07 -17.38
C GLY A 339 -4.25 12.87 -16.07
N HIS A 340 -5.49 13.03 -15.56
CA HIS A 340 -5.74 13.68 -14.26
C HIS A 340 -5.66 12.71 -13.07
N PHE A 341 -5.39 11.43 -13.34
CA PHE A 341 -5.17 10.40 -12.32
C PHE A 341 -3.69 10.02 -12.16
N GLU A 342 -2.77 10.74 -12.80
CA GLU A 342 -1.31 10.50 -12.79
C GLU A 342 -0.58 11.31 -11.71
N SER A 343 -1.20 11.63 -10.58
CA SER A 343 -0.67 12.54 -9.57
C SER A 343 0.72 12.15 -9.04
N ASP A 344 0.93 10.87 -8.72
CA ASP A 344 2.18 10.40 -8.14
C ASP A 344 3.33 10.37 -9.14
N ARG A 345 3.05 10.05 -10.40
CA ARG A 345 4.06 10.06 -11.46
C ARG A 345 4.48 11.47 -11.86
N SER A 346 3.53 12.40 -11.95
CA SER A 346 3.80 13.81 -12.23
C SER A 346 4.59 14.48 -11.09
N TRP A 347 4.26 14.13 -9.84
CA TRP A 347 5.03 14.56 -8.68
C TRP A 347 6.47 14.04 -8.74
N GLN A 348 6.70 12.75 -9.06
CA GLN A 348 8.05 12.20 -9.18
C GLN A 348 8.85 12.88 -10.30
N ALA A 349 8.23 13.18 -11.45
CA ALA A 349 8.87 13.89 -12.55
C ALA A 349 9.34 15.28 -12.11
N SER A 350 8.50 16.05 -11.39
CA SER A 350 8.89 17.36 -10.86
C SER A 350 10.06 17.29 -9.89
N GLN A 351 10.12 16.27 -9.00
CA GLN A 351 11.23 16.07 -8.07
C GLN A 351 12.55 15.74 -8.78
N LEU A 352 12.50 15.03 -9.91
CA LEU A 352 13.69 14.73 -10.72
C LEU A 352 14.20 15.99 -11.45
N GLU A 353 13.32 16.85 -11.93
CA GLU A 353 13.66 18.13 -12.55
C GLU A 353 14.29 19.08 -11.52
N ASP A 354 13.71 19.24 -10.33
CA ASP A 354 14.26 20.06 -9.26
C ASP A 354 15.64 19.56 -8.80
N SER A 355 15.82 18.24 -8.70
CA SER A 355 17.11 17.64 -8.32
C SER A 355 18.16 17.73 -9.43
N ALA A 356 17.78 17.88 -10.68
CA ALA A 356 18.68 18.13 -11.80
C ALA A 356 19.10 19.61 -11.89
N ALA A 357 18.20 20.53 -11.50
CA ALA A 357 18.48 21.96 -11.46
C ALA A 357 19.40 22.37 -10.29
N ASP A 358 19.44 21.58 -9.22
CA ASP A 358 20.29 21.81 -8.02
C ASP A 358 21.71 21.20 -8.14
N LYS A 359 22.09 20.66 -9.28
CA LYS A 359 23.48 20.24 -9.54
C LYS A 359 24.25 21.43 -10.10
N PRO A 360 25.34 21.88 -9.43
CA PRO A 360 26.20 22.98 -9.86
C PRO A 360 26.95 22.68 -11.14
#